data_6e1fc26c83837e152559915db4603aa2
#
_entry.id   6e1fc26c83837e152559915db4603aa2
#
_cell.length_a   1.000
_cell.length_b   1.000
_cell.length_c   1.000
_cell.angle_alpha   90.00
_cell.angle_beta   90.00
_cell.angle_gamma   90.00
#
_symmetry.space_group_name_H-M   'P 1'
#
loop_
_entity.id
_entity.type
_entity.pdbx_description
1 polymer ?
#
loop_
_entity_poly.entity_id
_entity_poly.type
_entity_poly.pdbx_seq_one_letter_code
_entity_poly.pdbx_strand_id
1 'polypeptide(L)'
;AAIEAGLSDKEYDDEGKAVIGGREYENSGGKAYGKVDLKGAFLHSSNVVFARIGTEMGKDALSIYERFLLGDDIKFDIPLSVSTLSDKIYAMSTADVASTSIGQGRLMVTPLYMTMVGSVFANGGTMVKPYLVESIDKGNVNAYKAKRKVLAEPVSAYVAGEVKDMMAACVGEGTGGQANVSGLKVYGKTGTAQNETEKSHDWFVGFAENDEGESVTVCVMFEYNGQGSSVSARCAGKIFSYWLK
;
A
#
# COMPACT_ATOMS: atom_id res chain seq x y z
N ALA A 1 9.52 -6.46 -3.40
CA ALA A 1 10.67 -6.34 -4.32
C ALA A 1 11.97 -6.14 -3.54
N ALA A 2 12.17 -5.04 -2.78
CA ALA A 2 13.43 -4.76 -2.07
C ALA A 2 13.87 -5.88 -1.11
N ILE A 3 12.93 -6.47 -0.35
CA ILE A 3 13.19 -7.61 0.55
C ILE A 3 13.68 -8.81 -0.26
N GLU A 4 13.02 -9.14 -1.36
CA GLU A 4 13.39 -10.25 -2.25
C GLU A 4 14.75 -10.04 -2.91
N ALA A 5 15.15 -8.78 -3.12
CA ALA A 5 16.47 -8.42 -3.63
C ALA A 5 17.56 -8.39 -2.55
N GLY A 6 17.24 -8.71 -1.30
CA GLY A 6 18.20 -8.72 -0.19
C GLY A 6 18.65 -7.33 0.27
N LEU A 7 17.82 -6.31 0.07
CA LEU A 7 18.13 -4.92 0.42
C LEU A 7 17.60 -4.50 1.81
N SER A 8 17.10 -5.43 2.62
CA SER A 8 16.47 -5.12 3.91
C SER A 8 17.41 -4.40 4.89
N ASP A 9 18.65 -4.90 4.98
CA ASP A 9 19.66 -4.40 5.94
C ASP A 9 20.61 -3.37 5.32
N LYS A 10 20.41 -3.03 4.04
CA LYS A 10 21.24 -2.02 3.38
C LYS A 10 20.88 -0.63 3.88
N GLU A 11 21.88 0.10 4.35
CA GLU A 11 21.72 1.49 4.76
C GLU A 11 21.78 2.46 3.57
N TYR A 12 20.94 3.48 3.62
CA TYR A 12 20.88 4.58 2.68
C TYR A 12 20.97 5.91 3.43
N ASP A 13 21.73 6.85 2.89
CA ASP A 13 21.78 8.20 3.43
C ASP A 13 20.53 8.98 2.99
N ASP A 14 19.72 9.36 3.97
CA ASP A 14 18.52 10.19 3.76
C ASP A 14 18.80 11.64 4.16
N GLU A 15 19.13 12.46 3.19
CA GLU A 15 19.43 13.89 3.36
C GLU A 15 18.17 14.77 3.26
N GLY A 16 16.98 14.17 3.19
CA GLY A 16 15.71 14.88 3.04
C GLY A 16 15.36 15.26 1.61
N LYS A 17 16.38 15.36 0.72
CA LYS A 17 16.25 15.67 -0.71
C LYS A 17 17.27 14.90 -1.52
N ALA A 18 16.92 14.55 -2.77
CA ALA A 18 17.84 13.97 -3.74
C ALA A 18 17.42 14.30 -5.18
N VAL A 19 18.41 14.46 -6.07
CA VAL A 19 18.15 14.56 -7.51
C VAL A 19 18.43 13.22 -8.16
N ILE A 20 17.42 12.61 -8.77
CA ILE A 20 17.50 11.30 -9.40
C ILE A 20 16.94 11.39 -10.82
N GLY A 21 17.72 11.00 -11.82
CA GLY A 21 17.32 11.10 -13.22
C GLY A 21 16.97 12.53 -13.67
N GLY A 22 17.55 13.55 -13.03
CA GLY A 22 17.30 14.97 -13.32
C GLY A 22 16.05 15.55 -12.64
N ARG A 23 15.34 14.78 -11.80
CA ARG A 23 14.18 15.24 -11.01
C ARG A 23 14.50 15.27 -9.52
N GLU A 24 14.06 16.31 -8.83
CA GLU A 24 14.18 16.39 -7.37
C GLU A 24 13.10 15.56 -6.68
N TYR A 25 13.49 14.82 -5.65
CA TYR A 25 12.64 14.08 -4.74
C TYR A 25 12.88 14.58 -3.31
N GLU A 26 11.81 14.87 -2.60
CA GLU A 26 11.87 15.45 -1.27
C GLU A 26 10.98 14.66 -0.31
N ASN A 27 11.46 14.44 0.90
CA ASN A 27 10.64 13.93 2.00
C ASN A 27 9.65 14.99 2.46
N SER A 28 8.58 14.58 3.11
CA SER A 28 7.60 15.53 3.65
C SER A 28 8.28 16.59 4.53
N GLY A 29 8.14 17.86 4.13
CA GLY A 29 8.79 19.00 4.80
C GLY A 29 10.33 19.01 4.72
N GLY A 30 10.93 18.32 3.75
CA GLY A 30 12.38 18.29 3.55
C GLY A 30 13.15 17.60 4.66
N LYS A 31 12.50 16.78 5.49
CA LYS A 31 13.12 16.19 6.67
C LYS A 31 14.15 15.12 6.30
N ALA A 32 15.37 15.32 6.79
CA ALA A 32 16.45 14.33 6.70
C ALA A 32 16.38 13.35 7.87
N TYR A 33 16.61 12.06 7.59
CA TYR A 33 16.59 11.01 8.60
C TYR A 33 17.97 10.37 8.82
N GLY A 34 18.99 10.81 8.07
CA GLY A 34 20.35 10.29 8.16
C GLY A 34 20.47 8.89 7.57
N LYS A 35 21.23 8.01 8.20
CA LYS A 35 21.35 6.62 7.73
C LYS A 35 20.16 5.80 8.18
N VAL A 36 19.43 5.24 7.23
CA VAL A 36 18.29 4.36 7.47
C VAL A 36 18.35 3.12 6.57
N ASP A 37 17.90 2.01 7.10
CA ASP A 37 17.62 0.79 6.36
C ASP A 37 16.20 0.82 5.71
N LEU A 38 15.79 -0.28 5.10
CA LEU A 38 14.47 -0.40 4.50
C LEU A 38 13.34 -0.16 5.50
N LYS A 39 13.46 -0.70 6.73
CA LYS A 39 12.46 -0.55 7.79
C LYS A 39 12.36 0.91 8.26
N GLY A 40 13.48 1.56 8.49
CA GLY A 40 13.53 2.99 8.84
C GLY A 40 12.95 3.88 7.73
N ALA A 41 13.28 3.60 6.47
CA ALA A 41 12.73 4.30 5.33
C ALA A 41 11.20 4.13 5.24
N PHE A 42 10.67 2.92 5.50
CA PHE A 42 9.24 2.65 5.51
C PHE A 42 8.53 3.37 6.66
N LEU A 43 9.10 3.30 7.88
CA LEU A 43 8.61 3.97 9.09
C LEU A 43 8.44 5.47 8.89
N HIS A 44 9.46 6.10 8.32
CA HIS A 44 9.48 7.54 8.07
C HIS A 44 8.80 7.96 6.76
N SER A 45 8.40 6.99 5.94
CA SER A 45 7.84 7.26 4.60
C SER A 45 8.81 8.09 3.73
N SER A 46 10.11 7.70 3.72
CA SER A 46 11.15 8.42 2.99
C SER A 46 10.98 8.27 1.48
N ASN A 47 10.63 9.36 0.81
CA ASN A 47 10.59 9.42 -0.65
C ASN A 47 12.00 9.26 -1.24
N VAL A 48 13.00 9.88 -0.61
CA VAL A 48 14.40 9.87 -1.07
C VAL A 48 14.93 8.45 -1.13
N VAL A 49 14.76 7.68 -0.05
CA VAL A 49 15.29 6.32 0.04
C VAL A 49 14.53 5.37 -0.88
N PHE A 50 13.20 5.42 -0.94
CA PHE A 50 12.44 4.56 -1.85
C PHE A 50 12.69 4.89 -3.32
N ALA A 51 12.89 6.15 -3.69
CA ALA A 51 13.31 6.54 -5.03
C ALA A 51 14.70 5.96 -5.38
N ARG A 52 15.65 5.99 -4.43
CA ARG A 52 16.98 5.38 -4.59
C ARG A 52 16.90 3.85 -4.73
N ILE A 53 16.16 3.18 -3.84
CA ILE A 53 15.95 1.72 -3.92
C ILE A 53 15.35 1.34 -5.27
N GLY A 54 14.28 2.02 -5.69
CA GLY A 54 13.65 1.74 -6.97
C GLY A 54 14.58 1.91 -8.16
N THR A 55 15.39 2.95 -8.16
CA THR A 55 16.36 3.19 -9.26
C THR A 55 17.55 2.24 -9.22
N GLU A 56 17.98 1.81 -8.03
CA GLU A 56 19.02 0.79 -7.87
C GLU A 56 18.57 -0.56 -8.43
N MET A 57 17.35 -0.97 -8.13
CA MET A 57 16.74 -2.18 -8.67
C MET A 57 16.36 -2.02 -10.15
N GLY A 58 16.21 -0.79 -10.61
CA GLY A 58 15.80 -0.49 -11.97
C GLY A 58 14.36 -0.97 -12.28
N LYS A 59 14.15 -1.38 -13.51
CA LYS A 59 12.81 -1.79 -13.99
C LYS A 59 12.30 -3.07 -13.33
N ASP A 60 13.18 -3.89 -12.77
CA ASP A 60 12.81 -5.12 -12.06
C ASP A 60 12.03 -4.80 -10.79
N ALA A 61 12.28 -3.64 -10.14
CA ALA A 61 11.46 -3.17 -9.02
C ALA A 61 9.98 -3.07 -9.39
N LEU A 62 9.69 -2.71 -10.63
CA LEU A 62 8.32 -2.46 -11.12
C LEU A 62 7.61 -3.74 -11.58
N SER A 63 8.33 -4.85 -11.79
CA SER A 63 7.72 -6.14 -12.13
C SER A 63 6.78 -6.65 -11.04
N ILE A 64 6.96 -6.17 -9.81
CA ILE A 64 6.08 -6.48 -8.68
C ILE A 64 4.63 -6.07 -8.95
N TYR A 65 4.40 -4.99 -9.71
CA TYR A 65 3.05 -4.53 -10.04
C TYR A 65 2.25 -5.56 -10.85
N GLU A 66 2.91 -6.28 -11.77
CA GLU A 66 2.28 -7.35 -12.55
C GLU A 66 1.86 -8.51 -11.63
N ARG A 67 2.70 -8.87 -10.65
CA ARG A 67 2.38 -9.92 -9.67
C ARG A 67 1.18 -9.53 -8.79
N PHE A 68 1.01 -8.24 -8.52
CA PHE A 68 -0.14 -7.69 -7.81
C PHE A 68 -1.34 -7.40 -8.73
N LEU A 69 -1.32 -7.89 -9.99
CA LEU A 69 -2.41 -7.75 -10.95
C LEU A 69 -2.77 -6.28 -11.29
N LEU A 70 -1.79 -5.36 -11.23
CA LEU A 70 -2.01 -4.00 -11.67
C LEU A 70 -2.21 -3.98 -13.19
N GLY A 71 -3.30 -3.40 -13.65
CA GLY A 71 -3.70 -3.40 -15.06
C GLY A 71 -4.70 -4.50 -15.42
N ASP A 72 -4.92 -5.47 -14.54
CA ASP A 72 -5.89 -6.54 -14.79
C ASP A 72 -7.33 -6.10 -14.52
N ASP A 73 -8.25 -6.52 -15.38
CA ASP A 73 -9.68 -6.36 -15.17
C ASP A 73 -10.19 -7.40 -14.15
N ILE A 74 -10.12 -7.03 -12.89
CA ILE A 74 -10.59 -7.90 -11.79
C ILE A 74 -12.11 -7.93 -11.79
N LYS A 75 -12.69 -9.10 -12.11
CA LYS A 75 -14.14 -9.28 -12.14
C LYS A 75 -14.74 -9.17 -10.74
N PHE A 76 -15.64 -8.23 -10.59
CA PHE A 76 -16.36 -7.92 -9.36
C PHE A 76 -17.88 -7.90 -9.62
N ASP A 77 -18.70 -7.82 -8.59
CA ASP A 77 -20.16 -7.88 -8.70
C ASP A 77 -20.77 -6.58 -9.28
N ILE A 78 -20.00 -5.49 -9.25
CA ILE A 78 -20.33 -4.21 -9.90
C ILE A 78 -19.17 -3.77 -10.80
N PRO A 79 -19.41 -2.90 -11.80
CA PRO A 79 -18.33 -2.36 -12.63
C PRO A 79 -17.28 -1.63 -11.81
N LEU A 80 -16.00 -1.89 -12.09
CA LEU A 80 -14.85 -1.26 -11.45
C LEU A 80 -14.00 -0.55 -12.50
N SER A 81 -13.37 0.55 -12.08
CA SER A 81 -12.25 1.12 -12.82
C SER A 81 -11.01 0.27 -12.64
N VAL A 82 -10.23 0.07 -13.69
CA VAL A 82 -8.98 -0.66 -13.65
C VAL A 82 -7.89 0.25 -13.09
N SER A 83 -7.13 -0.25 -12.12
CA SER A 83 -5.92 0.42 -11.64
C SER A 83 -4.80 0.21 -12.64
N THR A 84 -4.11 1.26 -13.05
CA THR A 84 -3.18 1.21 -14.19
C THR A 84 -1.84 1.88 -13.90
N LEU A 85 -0.83 1.43 -14.62
CA LEU A 85 0.41 2.15 -14.84
C LEU A 85 0.45 2.52 -16.34
N SER A 86 0.31 3.81 -16.66
CA SER A 86 0.09 4.27 -18.03
C SER A 86 1.30 4.05 -18.94
N ASP A 87 2.51 3.99 -18.38
CA ASP A 87 3.73 3.77 -19.14
C ASP A 87 4.11 2.29 -19.17
N LYS A 88 4.62 1.86 -20.31
CA LYS A 88 5.24 0.55 -20.38
C LYS A 88 6.55 0.59 -19.58
N ILE A 89 6.69 -0.32 -18.61
CA ILE A 89 7.83 -0.37 -17.67
C ILE A 89 9.17 -0.28 -18.41
N TYR A 90 9.32 -0.97 -19.54
CA TYR A 90 10.59 -0.96 -20.31
C TYR A 90 10.91 0.38 -20.99
N ALA A 91 9.94 1.28 -21.14
CA ALA A 91 10.10 2.61 -21.74
C ALA A 91 10.35 3.72 -20.69
N MET A 92 10.26 3.42 -19.42
CA MET A 92 10.42 4.39 -18.34
C MET A 92 11.87 4.90 -18.26
N SER A 93 12.00 6.20 -18.03
CA SER A 93 13.28 6.84 -17.67
C SER A 93 13.62 6.53 -16.19
N THR A 94 14.86 6.82 -15.79
CA THR A 94 15.28 6.71 -14.38
C THR A 94 14.38 7.54 -13.45
N ALA A 95 13.98 8.75 -13.88
CA ALA A 95 13.07 9.60 -13.11
C ALA A 95 11.66 9.00 -13.00
N ASP A 96 11.17 8.32 -14.06
CA ASP A 96 9.84 7.67 -14.00
C ASP A 96 9.88 6.45 -13.08
N VAL A 97 10.95 5.65 -13.11
CA VAL A 97 11.15 4.54 -12.17
C VAL A 97 11.18 5.05 -10.74
N ALA A 98 11.95 6.12 -10.44
CA ALA A 98 12.01 6.72 -9.12
C ALA A 98 10.62 7.21 -8.64
N SER A 99 9.88 7.93 -9.51
CA SER A 99 8.54 8.44 -9.19
C SER A 99 7.55 7.32 -8.92
N THR A 100 7.57 6.27 -9.75
CA THR A 100 6.67 5.11 -9.61
C THR A 100 7.00 4.33 -8.33
N SER A 101 8.28 4.25 -7.94
CA SER A 101 8.72 3.56 -6.72
C SER A 101 8.27 4.23 -5.42
N ILE A 102 7.85 5.49 -5.48
CA ILE A 102 7.24 6.22 -4.35
C ILE A 102 5.72 6.36 -4.51
N GLY A 103 5.11 5.64 -5.46
CA GLY A 103 3.66 5.69 -5.70
C GLY A 103 3.17 6.96 -6.39
N GLN A 104 4.06 7.64 -7.13
CA GLN A 104 3.75 8.86 -7.88
C GLN A 104 3.85 8.63 -9.39
N GLY A 105 3.80 9.71 -10.17
CA GLY A 105 3.88 9.67 -11.62
C GLY A 105 2.56 9.26 -12.26
N ARG A 106 2.59 8.25 -13.13
CA ARG A 106 1.41 7.82 -13.91
C ARG A 106 0.70 6.58 -13.34
N LEU A 107 0.97 6.27 -12.08
CA LEU A 107 0.29 5.20 -11.36
C LEU A 107 -1.10 5.68 -10.90
N MET A 108 -2.15 4.98 -11.35
CA MET A 108 -3.54 5.25 -10.97
C MET A 108 -4.12 4.02 -10.29
N VAL A 109 -4.61 4.18 -9.06
CA VAL A 109 -5.14 3.07 -8.26
C VAL A 109 -6.51 3.40 -7.70
N THR A 110 -7.36 2.36 -7.59
CA THR A 110 -8.65 2.48 -6.92
C THR A 110 -8.54 2.10 -5.45
N PRO A 111 -9.40 2.64 -4.54
CA PRO A 111 -9.42 2.21 -3.15
C PRO A 111 -9.65 0.70 -2.97
N LEU A 112 -10.50 0.07 -3.80
CA LEU A 112 -10.71 -1.37 -3.72
C LEU A 112 -9.44 -2.14 -4.08
N TYR A 113 -8.72 -1.74 -5.14
CA TYR A 113 -7.44 -2.37 -5.50
C TYR A 113 -6.44 -2.25 -4.34
N MET A 114 -6.32 -1.07 -3.72
CA MET A 114 -5.42 -0.87 -2.58
C MET A 114 -5.87 -1.67 -1.34
N THR A 115 -7.17 -1.87 -1.13
CA THR A 115 -7.67 -2.80 -0.10
C THR A 115 -7.23 -4.23 -0.38
N MET A 116 -7.30 -4.67 -1.64
CA MET A 116 -6.81 -5.99 -2.06
C MET A 116 -5.30 -6.12 -1.84
N VAL A 117 -4.51 -5.09 -2.18
CA VAL A 117 -3.06 -5.04 -1.90
C VAL A 117 -2.79 -5.16 -0.39
N GLY A 118 -3.49 -4.39 0.44
CA GLY A 118 -3.38 -4.47 1.90
C GLY A 118 -3.73 -5.87 2.43
N SER A 119 -4.76 -6.50 1.86
CA SER A 119 -5.20 -7.83 2.27
C SER A 119 -4.17 -8.94 1.98
N VAL A 120 -3.27 -8.76 1.02
CA VAL A 120 -2.17 -9.70 0.76
C VAL A 120 -1.33 -9.92 2.01
N PHE A 121 -1.02 -8.85 2.73
CA PHE A 121 -0.19 -8.90 3.94
C PHE A 121 -0.96 -9.48 5.14
N ALA A 122 -2.26 -9.24 5.23
CA ALA A 122 -3.13 -9.90 6.20
C ALA A 122 -3.27 -11.41 5.93
N ASN A 123 -3.23 -11.81 4.65
CA ASN A 123 -3.42 -13.20 4.19
C ASN A 123 -2.10 -13.96 3.93
N GLY A 124 -0.98 -13.53 4.50
CA GLY A 124 0.30 -14.24 4.38
C GLY A 124 0.83 -14.33 2.94
N GLY A 125 0.60 -13.31 2.11
CA GLY A 125 1.11 -13.24 0.74
C GLY A 125 0.08 -13.56 -0.35
N THR A 126 -1.17 -13.87 0.02
CA THR A 126 -2.23 -14.31 -0.91
C THR A 126 -3.23 -13.19 -1.20
N MET A 127 -3.47 -12.91 -2.48
CA MET A 127 -4.54 -12.02 -2.96
C MET A 127 -5.80 -12.83 -3.27
N VAL A 128 -6.93 -12.44 -2.70
CA VAL A 128 -8.22 -13.12 -2.91
C VAL A 128 -9.18 -12.25 -3.70
N LYS A 129 -10.08 -12.91 -4.44
CA LYS A 129 -11.12 -12.24 -5.20
C LYS A 129 -12.15 -11.60 -4.26
N PRO A 130 -12.40 -10.28 -4.38
CA PRO A 130 -13.47 -9.64 -3.64
C PRO A 130 -14.85 -10.02 -4.20
N TYR A 131 -15.88 -9.96 -3.37
CA TYR A 131 -17.29 -10.09 -3.76
C TYR A 131 -18.16 -9.23 -2.84
N LEU A 132 -19.34 -8.84 -3.30
CA LEU A 132 -20.40 -8.19 -2.51
C LEU A 132 -21.57 -9.14 -2.26
N VAL A 133 -21.85 -10.02 -3.22
CA VAL A 133 -22.96 -10.96 -3.13
C VAL A 133 -22.46 -12.27 -2.51
N GLU A 134 -22.85 -12.52 -1.26
CA GLU A 134 -22.47 -13.75 -0.56
C GLU A 134 -23.27 -14.94 -1.06
N SER A 135 -24.61 -14.78 -1.18
CA SER A 135 -25.50 -15.84 -1.66
C SER A 135 -26.71 -15.28 -2.41
N ILE A 136 -27.28 -16.09 -3.28
CA ILE A 136 -28.54 -15.85 -3.95
C ILE A 136 -29.44 -17.08 -3.74
N ASP A 137 -30.56 -16.89 -3.05
CA ASP A 137 -31.54 -17.94 -2.81
C ASP A 137 -32.75 -17.77 -3.73
N LYS A 138 -33.20 -18.87 -4.33
CA LYS A 138 -34.40 -18.94 -5.15
C LYS A 138 -35.36 -19.94 -4.52
N GLY A 139 -36.31 -19.45 -3.75
CA GLY A 139 -37.17 -20.28 -2.90
C GLY A 139 -36.32 -21.01 -1.85
N ASN A 140 -36.45 -22.34 -1.78
CA ASN A 140 -35.67 -23.17 -0.87
C ASN A 140 -34.32 -23.67 -1.44
N VAL A 141 -33.90 -23.14 -2.60
CA VAL A 141 -32.66 -23.54 -3.27
C VAL A 141 -31.66 -22.40 -3.25
N ASN A 142 -30.48 -22.67 -2.71
CA ASN A 142 -29.38 -21.74 -2.84
C ASN A 142 -28.84 -21.80 -4.29
N ALA A 143 -29.17 -20.79 -5.10
CA ALA A 143 -28.81 -20.71 -6.51
C ALA A 143 -27.34 -20.26 -6.71
N TYR A 144 -26.77 -19.55 -5.74
CA TYR A 144 -25.38 -19.10 -5.75
C TYR A 144 -24.87 -18.94 -4.33
N LYS A 145 -23.63 -19.34 -4.08
CA LYS A 145 -22.89 -19.02 -2.85
C LYS A 145 -21.45 -18.66 -3.21
N ALA A 146 -21.00 -17.49 -2.78
CA ALA A 146 -19.63 -17.06 -2.95
C ALA A 146 -18.67 -18.06 -2.29
N LYS A 147 -17.53 -18.26 -2.95
CA LYS A 147 -16.43 -19.10 -2.43
C LYS A 147 -15.15 -18.29 -2.46
N ARG A 148 -14.31 -18.48 -1.46
CA ARG A 148 -12.96 -17.94 -1.46
C ARG A 148 -12.23 -18.39 -2.73
N LYS A 149 -11.74 -17.42 -3.51
CA LYS A 149 -10.98 -17.67 -4.73
C LYS A 149 -9.66 -16.90 -4.65
N VAL A 150 -8.54 -17.61 -4.75
CA VAL A 150 -7.22 -17.02 -4.88
C VAL A 150 -7.08 -16.48 -6.31
N LEU A 151 -6.63 -15.24 -6.43
CA LEU A 151 -6.30 -14.59 -7.70
C LEU A 151 -4.80 -14.70 -8.00
N ALA A 152 -3.96 -14.43 -7.00
CA ALA A 152 -2.51 -14.47 -7.11
C ALA A 152 -1.86 -14.72 -5.74
N GLU A 153 -0.60 -15.09 -5.77
CA GLU A 153 0.31 -15.11 -4.62
C GLU A 153 1.50 -14.17 -4.91
N PRO A 154 1.29 -12.84 -4.79
CA PRO A 154 2.25 -11.85 -5.25
C PRO A 154 3.59 -11.92 -4.53
N VAL A 155 3.60 -12.33 -3.27
CA VAL A 155 4.79 -12.43 -2.41
C VAL A 155 4.73 -13.69 -1.56
N SER A 156 5.90 -14.16 -1.12
CA SER A 156 5.98 -15.27 -0.16
C SER A 156 5.44 -14.87 1.23
N ALA A 157 5.09 -15.88 2.04
CA ALA A 157 4.68 -15.64 3.43
C ALA A 157 5.77 -14.93 4.25
N TYR A 158 7.05 -15.21 3.97
CA TYR A 158 8.18 -14.52 4.60
C TYR A 158 8.15 -13.02 4.28
N VAL A 159 8.06 -12.66 2.99
CA VAL A 159 8.02 -11.24 2.56
C VAL A 159 6.77 -10.55 3.11
N ALA A 160 5.62 -11.24 3.12
CA ALA A 160 4.40 -10.69 3.71
C ALA A 160 4.56 -10.41 5.20
N GLY A 161 5.24 -11.30 5.95
CA GLY A 161 5.58 -11.10 7.36
C GLY A 161 6.46 -9.88 7.59
N GLU A 162 7.55 -9.74 6.84
CA GLU A 162 8.45 -8.58 6.94
C GLU A 162 7.72 -7.26 6.68
N VAL A 163 6.87 -7.21 5.65
CA VAL A 163 6.06 -6.01 5.36
C VAL A 163 5.03 -5.77 6.47
N LYS A 164 4.40 -6.81 7.00
CA LYS A 164 3.47 -6.72 8.13
C LYS A 164 4.14 -6.09 9.35
N ASP A 165 5.38 -6.50 9.68
CA ASP A 165 6.15 -5.93 10.79
C ASP A 165 6.50 -4.45 10.55
N MET A 166 6.86 -4.07 9.33
CA MET A 166 7.06 -2.66 8.97
C MET A 166 5.76 -1.84 9.07
N MET A 167 4.62 -2.43 8.68
CA MET A 167 3.30 -1.79 8.81
C MET A 167 2.91 -1.60 10.29
N ALA A 168 3.22 -2.57 11.17
CA ALA A 168 3.04 -2.45 12.61
C ALA A 168 3.87 -1.31 13.19
N ALA A 169 5.16 -1.24 12.83
CA ALA A 169 6.05 -0.15 13.26
C ALA A 169 5.53 1.23 12.79
N CYS A 170 5.02 1.32 11.55
CA CYS A 170 4.46 2.56 11.03
C CYS A 170 3.26 3.06 11.85
N VAL A 171 2.40 2.15 12.34
CA VAL A 171 1.27 2.51 13.22
C VAL A 171 1.73 2.75 14.65
N GLY A 172 2.69 1.98 15.17
CA GLY A 172 3.18 2.11 16.55
C GLY A 172 4.01 3.38 16.78
N GLU A 173 4.93 3.68 15.87
CA GLU A 173 5.98 4.69 16.06
C GLU A 173 6.07 5.72 14.92
N GLY A 174 5.39 5.46 13.81
CA GLY A 174 5.52 6.24 12.56
C GLY A 174 4.31 7.10 12.22
N THR A 175 4.16 7.31 10.91
CA THR A 175 3.14 8.21 10.33
C THR A 175 1.69 7.68 10.47
N GLY A 176 1.52 6.39 10.77
CA GLY A 176 0.21 5.72 10.89
C GLY A 176 -0.43 5.77 12.27
N GLY A 177 0.19 6.42 13.27
CA GLY A 177 -0.22 6.37 14.69
C GLY A 177 -1.68 6.73 14.97
N GLN A 178 -2.31 7.55 14.14
CA GLN A 178 -3.72 7.90 14.28
C GLN A 178 -4.70 6.72 13.98
N ALA A 179 -4.21 5.64 13.36
CA ALA A 179 -4.99 4.42 13.13
C ALA A 179 -4.92 3.44 14.32
N ASN A 180 -4.06 3.69 15.31
CA ASN A 180 -3.88 2.80 16.44
C ASN A 180 -5.16 2.71 17.28
N VAL A 181 -5.52 1.48 17.68
CA VAL A 181 -6.69 1.18 18.50
C VAL A 181 -6.27 0.26 19.64
N SER A 182 -6.45 0.73 20.90
CA SER A 182 -6.12 -0.10 22.08
C SER A 182 -6.85 -1.44 22.03
N GLY A 183 -6.16 -2.53 22.31
CA GLY A 183 -6.71 -3.90 22.27
C GLY A 183 -6.84 -4.52 20.87
N LEU A 184 -6.33 -3.88 19.83
CA LEU A 184 -6.19 -4.46 18.49
C LEU A 184 -4.73 -4.40 18.04
N LYS A 185 -4.34 -5.36 17.21
CA LYS A 185 -3.07 -5.30 16.46
C LYS A 185 -3.35 -4.59 15.14
N VAL A 186 -2.85 -3.38 14.99
CA VAL A 186 -3.10 -2.55 13.81
C VAL A 186 -1.86 -2.44 12.95
N TYR A 187 -2.02 -2.63 11.66
CA TYR A 187 -1.00 -2.62 10.64
C TYR A 187 -1.40 -1.65 9.54
N GLY A 188 -0.52 -0.77 9.10
CA GLY A 188 -0.92 0.16 8.07
C GLY A 188 0.19 1.05 7.54
N LYS A 189 -0.11 1.69 6.41
CA LYS A 189 0.74 2.68 5.77
C LYS A 189 -0.09 3.87 5.32
N THR A 190 0.39 5.05 5.64
CA THR A 190 -0.15 6.32 5.14
C THR A 190 0.41 6.66 3.77
N GLY A 191 -0.34 7.41 2.98
CA GLY A 191 0.10 7.95 1.70
C GLY A 191 -0.42 9.35 1.49
N THR A 192 0.38 10.17 0.82
CA THR A 192 -0.01 11.51 0.38
C THR A 192 0.29 11.59 -1.11
N ALA A 193 -0.76 11.52 -1.93
CA ALA A 193 -0.62 11.57 -3.37
C ALA A 193 -0.78 13.00 -3.87
N GLN A 194 0.27 13.53 -4.47
CA GLN A 194 0.23 14.83 -5.14
C GLN A 194 -0.57 14.73 -6.44
N ASN A 195 -1.19 15.82 -6.83
CA ASN A 195 -1.94 15.96 -8.07
C ASN A 195 -1.66 17.35 -8.68
N GLU A 196 -2.36 17.70 -9.74
CA GLU A 196 -2.20 19.00 -10.42
C GLU A 196 -2.76 20.19 -9.61
N THR A 197 -3.38 19.94 -8.45
CA THR A 197 -3.92 20.98 -7.56
C THR A 197 -3.01 21.18 -6.34
N GLU A 198 -3.26 22.24 -5.58
CA GLU A 198 -2.54 22.52 -4.34
C GLU A 198 -2.90 21.54 -3.19
N LYS A 199 -3.98 20.76 -3.36
CA LYS A 199 -4.48 19.85 -2.32
C LYS A 199 -4.23 18.39 -2.69
N SER A 200 -3.39 17.73 -1.93
CA SER A 200 -3.11 16.29 -2.08
C SER A 200 -4.32 15.42 -1.76
N HIS A 201 -4.27 14.18 -2.25
CA HIS A 201 -5.13 13.09 -1.80
C HIS A 201 -4.47 12.37 -0.61
N ASP A 202 -5.25 12.17 0.46
CA ASP A 202 -4.77 11.52 1.66
C ASP A 202 -5.23 10.06 1.69
N TRP A 203 -4.29 9.16 1.92
CA TRP A 203 -4.51 7.73 1.89
C TRP A 203 -4.08 7.05 3.19
N PHE A 204 -4.81 6.02 3.57
CA PHE A 204 -4.38 5.02 4.51
C PHE A 204 -4.80 3.65 4.00
N VAL A 205 -3.87 2.70 3.97
CA VAL A 205 -4.13 1.29 3.68
C VAL A 205 -3.62 0.47 4.85
N GLY A 206 -4.46 -0.43 5.36
CA GLY A 206 -4.05 -1.25 6.48
C GLY A 206 -5.13 -2.26 6.89
N PHE A 207 -4.80 -3.02 7.91
CA PHE A 207 -5.70 -3.99 8.51
C PHE A 207 -5.50 -4.04 10.02
N ALA A 208 -6.49 -4.56 10.71
CA ALA A 208 -6.41 -4.83 12.14
C ALA A 208 -6.84 -6.26 12.45
N GLU A 209 -6.33 -6.79 13.54
CA GLU A 209 -6.63 -8.13 14.05
C GLU A 209 -6.99 -8.03 15.53
N ASN A 210 -8.03 -8.77 15.95
CA ASN A 210 -8.36 -8.96 17.37
C ASN A 210 -7.73 -10.26 17.91
N ASP A 211 -7.87 -10.49 19.21
CA ASP A 211 -7.33 -11.70 19.86
C ASP A 211 -8.12 -12.97 19.52
N GLU A 212 -9.30 -12.85 18.92
CA GLU A 212 -10.12 -13.96 18.43
C GLU A 212 -9.70 -14.44 17.04
N GLY A 213 -8.75 -13.73 16.39
CA GLY A 213 -8.25 -14.04 15.05
C GLY A 213 -9.10 -13.47 13.92
N GLU A 214 -10.06 -12.61 14.24
CA GLU A 214 -10.80 -11.86 13.22
C GLU A 214 -9.96 -10.71 12.70
N SER A 215 -10.12 -10.38 11.42
CA SER A 215 -9.39 -9.30 10.79
C SER A 215 -10.25 -8.49 9.82
N VAL A 216 -9.96 -7.19 9.74
CA VAL A 216 -10.59 -6.27 8.79
C VAL A 216 -9.50 -5.48 8.07
N THR A 217 -9.55 -5.50 6.74
CA THR A 217 -8.67 -4.68 5.89
C THR A 217 -9.42 -3.49 5.34
N VAL A 218 -8.81 -2.31 5.36
CA VAL A 218 -9.40 -1.07 4.85
C VAL A 218 -8.44 -0.31 3.97
N CYS A 219 -9.00 0.40 3.00
CA CYS A 219 -8.35 1.53 2.34
C CYS A 219 -9.26 2.76 2.54
N VAL A 220 -8.72 3.80 3.13
CA VAL A 220 -9.41 5.08 3.31
C VAL A 220 -8.70 6.14 2.49
N MET A 221 -9.45 6.84 1.66
CA MET A 221 -8.94 7.91 0.81
C MET A 221 -9.83 9.14 0.92
N PHE A 222 -9.20 10.29 1.04
CA PHE A 222 -9.85 11.59 0.96
C PHE A 222 -9.27 12.37 -0.20
N GLU A 223 -10.10 12.65 -1.20
CA GLU A 223 -9.70 13.47 -2.34
C GLU A 223 -9.56 14.93 -1.96
N TYR A 224 -8.51 15.57 -2.45
CA TYR A 224 -8.28 17.03 -2.31
C TYR A 224 -8.36 17.54 -0.86
N ASN A 225 -7.98 16.71 0.11
CA ASN A 225 -8.08 17.06 1.52
C ASN A 225 -6.98 18.04 1.95
N GLY A 226 -5.75 17.85 1.48
CA GLY A 226 -4.60 18.73 1.75
C GLY A 226 -4.20 18.83 3.23
N GLN A 227 -4.78 17.99 4.11
CA GLN A 227 -4.52 18.01 5.56
C GLN A 227 -3.53 16.95 6.03
N GLY A 228 -2.95 16.22 5.07
CA GLY A 228 -2.09 15.08 5.37
C GLY A 228 -2.85 13.84 5.80
N SER A 229 -2.16 12.71 5.72
CA SER A 229 -2.73 11.37 5.91
C SER A 229 -3.20 11.03 7.34
N SER A 230 -3.10 11.95 8.29
CA SER A 230 -3.61 11.75 9.66
C SER A 230 -5.13 11.58 9.71
N VAL A 231 -5.87 12.21 8.78
CA VAL A 231 -7.34 12.11 8.73
C VAL A 231 -7.77 10.74 8.25
N SER A 232 -7.16 10.21 7.18
CA SER A 232 -7.46 8.88 6.66
C SER A 232 -7.07 7.78 7.66
N ALA A 233 -5.93 7.89 8.33
CA ALA A 233 -5.50 6.99 9.38
C ALA A 233 -6.49 6.97 10.57
N ARG A 234 -6.92 8.13 11.05
CA ARG A 234 -7.90 8.23 12.14
C ARG A 234 -9.27 7.64 11.76
N CYS A 235 -9.70 7.82 10.50
CA CYS A 235 -10.92 7.22 10.00
C CYS A 235 -10.80 5.67 9.98
N ALA A 236 -9.67 5.14 9.52
CA ALA A 236 -9.38 3.72 9.55
C ALA A 236 -9.43 3.15 10.98
N GLY A 237 -8.84 3.82 11.97
CA GLY A 237 -8.91 3.43 13.38
C GLY A 237 -10.34 3.33 13.91
N LYS A 238 -11.22 4.27 13.51
CA LYS A 238 -12.65 4.20 13.87
C LYS A 238 -13.34 2.99 13.24
N ILE A 239 -13.05 2.68 11.98
CA ILE A 239 -13.60 1.50 11.29
C ILE A 239 -13.12 0.22 12.01
N PHE A 240 -11.84 0.09 12.32
CA PHE A 240 -11.31 -1.06 13.05
C PHE A 240 -11.99 -1.23 14.42
N SER A 241 -12.13 -0.14 15.17
CA SER A 241 -12.80 -0.18 16.47
C SER A 241 -14.26 -0.59 16.37
N TYR A 242 -14.96 -0.20 15.32
CA TYR A 242 -16.36 -0.55 15.12
C TYR A 242 -16.56 -2.03 14.76
N TRP A 243 -15.66 -2.61 13.95
CA TRP A 243 -15.84 -3.96 13.41
C TRP A 243 -15.21 -5.06 14.27
N LEU A 244 -14.19 -4.74 15.08
CA LEU A 244 -13.42 -5.74 15.83
C LEU A 244 -13.54 -5.59 17.35
N LYS A 245 -14.38 -4.69 17.83
CA LYS A 245 -14.78 -4.51 19.23
C LYS A 245 -16.27 -4.56 19.38
#